data_3a1e4e6017154f49ded072fc345e95a4
#
_entry.id   3a1e4e6017154f49ded072fc345e95a4
#
_cell.length_a   1.000
_cell.length_b   1.000
_cell.length_c   1.000
_cell.angle_alpha   90.00
_cell.angle_beta   90.00
_cell.angle_gamma   90.00
#
_symmetry.space_group_name_H-M   'P 1'
#
loop_
_entity.id
_entity.type
_entity.pdbx_description
1 polymer ?
#
loop_
_entity_poly.entity_id
_entity_poly.type
_entity_poly.pdbx_seq_one_letter_code
_entity_poly.pdbx_strand_id
1 'polypeptide(L)'
;MKELKIFGVVAFFTLLLYWGVEPFAHSQMHKHVDGHGFVYDGTADNAEATARVAAAKESGVKVKEAEATAAAKKTFWADVARISKIKGDVATGEAGFAMCAGCHMDGAVNMGGVIPPKLDNAGALYDKNYLIALIKNPAMASNVDHKYADTMMHPMGSVSSMFPDDQSIADVVAFLQAKKSGEVTNKDAFDQACGRCHAMRYAKTSQLGDTPTFKYKKDELSYQVKILEEQDLVKAYMGKLPPDLSMIIRARGEHFMETFVENPQSQLAGTSMPRVGLSHDGYEKVKAYLTEIGDPSKPAREAIGPWVLLFFVIFTVLAYLWKKEKWRDHH
;
A
#
# COMPACT_ATOMS: atom_id res chain seq x y z
N MET A 1 -35.43 -31.76 27.14
CA MET A 1 -34.29 -32.56 26.63
C MET A 1 -34.05 -32.41 25.12
N LYS A 2 -35.07 -32.34 24.25
CA LYS A 2 -34.88 -32.16 22.80
C LYS A 2 -34.18 -30.82 22.45
N GLU A 3 -34.56 -29.71 23.11
CA GLU A 3 -34.01 -28.41 22.88
C GLU A 3 -32.55 -28.25 23.33
N LEU A 4 -32.17 -28.93 24.43
CA LEU A 4 -30.78 -28.96 24.87
C LEU A 4 -29.86 -29.67 23.85
N LYS A 5 -30.41 -30.73 23.20
CA LYS A 5 -29.70 -31.41 22.11
C LYS A 5 -29.53 -30.50 20.90
N ILE A 6 -30.59 -29.76 20.51
CA ILE A 6 -30.54 -28.80 19.39
C ILE A 6 -29.53 -27.70 19.71
N PHE A 7 -29.60 -27.13 20.92
CA PHE A 7 -28.63 -26.13 21.36
C PHE A 7 -27.19 -26.67 21.31
N GLY A 8 -26.96 -27.89 21.82
CA GLY A 8 -25.65 -28.54 21.77
C GLY A 8 -25.11 -28.71 20.33
N VAL A 9 -26.00 -29.12 19.42
CA VAL A 9 -25.63 -29.26 18.00
C VAL A 9 -25.29 -27.91 17.39
N VAL A 10 -26.10 -26.86 17.58
CA VAL A 10 -25.86 -25.52 17.08
C VAL A 10 -24.56 -24.94 17.65
N ALA A 11 -24.37 -25.05 18.96
CA ALA A 11 -23.16 -24.60 19.64
C ALA A 11 -21.91 -25.31 19.09
N PHE A 12 -21.99 -26.65 18.94
CA PHE A 12 -20.89 -27.42 18.37
C PHE A 12 -20.49 -26.95 16.96
N PHE A 13 -21.45 -26.80 16.06
CA PHE A 13 -21.15 -26.35 14.70
C PHE A 13 -20.69 -24.90 14.64
N THR A 14 -21.19 -24.01 15.50
CA THR A 14 -20.73 -22.64 15.61
C THR A 14 -19.27 -22.60 16.08
N LEU A 15 -18.92 -23.35 17.11
CA LEU A 15 -17.54 -23.44 17.60
C LEU A 15 -16.60 -24.09 16.58
N LEU A 16 -17.09 -25.12 15.87
CA LEU A 16 -16.33 -25.76 14.79
C LEU A 16 -16.03 -24.77 13.67
N LEU A 17 -16.99 -23.93 13.28
CA LEU A 17 -16.78 -22.90 12.25
C LEU A 17 -15.76 -21.85 12.73
N TYR A 18 -15.96 -21.29 13.92
CA TYR A 18 -15.11 -20.21 14.41
C TYR A 18 -13.71 -20.64 14.84
N TRP A 19 -13.56 -21.83 15.42
CA TRP A 19 -12.25 -22.28 15.92
C TRP A 19 -11.59 -23.34 15.04
N GLY A 20 -12.30 -23.91 14.10
CA GLY A 20 -11.77 -24.89 13.17
C GLY A 20 -11.68 -24.38 11.74
N VAL A 21 -12.81 -24.06 11.12
CA VAL A 21 -12.87 -23.74 9.70
C VAL A 21 -12.26 -22.35 9.41
N GLU A 22 -12.58 -21.35 10.23
CA GLU A 22 -12.08 -20.00 10.01
C GLU A 22 -10.55 -19.89 10.15
N PRO A 23 -9.90 -20.37 11.22
CA PRO A 23 -8.44 -20.36 11.31
C PRO A 23 -7.77 -21.18 10.21
N PHE A 24 -8.39 -22.31 9.81
CA PHE A 24 -7.88 -23.11 8.71
C PHE A 24 -7.96 -22.35 7.38
N ALA A 25 -9.11 -21.73 7.08
CA ALA A 25 -9.28 -20.92 5.89
C ALA A 25 -8.28 -19.76 5.87
N HIS A 26 -8.12 -19.04 6.99
CA HIS A 26 -7.10 -18.01 7.15
C HIS A 26 -5.69 -18.53 6.86
N SER A 27 -5.33 -19.68 7.44
CA SER A 27 -4.00 -20.27 7.22
C SER A 27 -3.75 -20.66 5.76
N GLN A 28 -4.80 -21.04 5.01
CA GLN A 28 -4.67 -21.32 3.57
C GLN A 28 -4.56 -20.04 2.75
N MET A 29 -5.31 -18.99 3.11
CA MET A 29 -5.21 -17.68 2.45
C MET A 29 -3.82 -17.08 2.62
N HIS A 30 -3.24 -17.14 3.81
CA HIS A 30 -1.88 -16.66 4.10
C HIS A 30 -0.77 -17.42 3.35
N LYS A 31 -1.00 -18.66 2.92
CA LYS A 31 -0.02 -19.40 2.11
C LYS A 31 0.12 -18.87 0.68
N HIS A 32 -0.85 -18.13 0.19
CA HIS A 32 -0.86 -17.59 -1.16
C HIS A 32 -0.58 -16.08 -1.21
N VAL A 33 -0.57 -15.43 -0.05
CA VAL A 33 -0.40 -13.98 0.05
C VAL A 33 0.52 -13.74 1.23
N ASP A 34 1.82 -13.57 0.94
CA ASP A 34 2.82 -13.18 1.93
C ASP A 34 2.52 -11.74 2.37
N GLY A 35 1.78 -11.59 3.47
CA GLY A 35 1.67 -10.36 4.21
C GLY A 35 2.63 -10.43 5.39
N HIS A 36 3.33 -9.37 5.66
CA HIS A 36 4.43 -9.22 6.59
C HIS A 36 5.78 -9.71 6.04
N GLY A 37 6.61 -8.77 5.68
CA GLY A 37 7.98 -8.99 5.28
C GLY A 37 8.20 -9.07 3.78
N PHE A 38 7.40 -8.34 2.99
CA PHE A 38 7.73 -8.15 1.58
C PHE A 38 9.12 -7.53 1.47
N VAL A 39 9.98 -8.17 0.69
CA VAL A 39 11.37 -7.73 0.51
C VAL A 39 11.55 -7.26 -0.93
N TYR A 40 12.11 -6.07 -1.08
CA TYR A 40 12.45 -5.50 -2.40
C TYR A 40 13.78 -6.06 -2.90
N ASP A 41 13.82 -7.38 -3.14
CA ASP A 41 15.01 -8.12 -3.64
C ASP A 41 14.77 -8.77 -5.02
N GLY A 42 13.56 -8.60 -5.56
CA GLY A 42 13.15 -9.18 -6.83
C GLY A 42 12.65 -10.61 -6.76
N THR A 43 12.59 -11.24 -5.60
CA THR A 43 12.08 -12.62 -5.46
C THR A 43 10.64 -12.72 -5.96
N ALA A 44 9.76 -11.82 -5.53
CA ALA A 44 8.36 -11.79 -5.95
C ALA A 44 8.21 -11.51 -7.46
N ASP A 45 8.97 -10.55 -7.98
CA ASP A 45 8.93 -10.17 -9.41
C ASP A 45 9.43 -11.29 -10.32
N ASN A 46 10.48 -11.99 -9.90
CA ASN A 46 11.02 -13.14 -10.63
C ASN A 46 10.06 -14.33 -10.60
N ALA A 47 9.40 -14.58 -9.47
CA ALA A 47 8.36 -15.60 -9.36
C ALA A 47 7.16 -15.29 -10.28
N GLU A 48 6.67 -14.05 -10.27
CA GLU A 48 5.59 -13.59 -11.15
C GLU A 48 5.98 -13.71 -12.64
N ALA A 49 7.18 -13.26 -13.00
CA ALA A 49 7.68 -13.36 -14.36
C ALA A 49 7.81 -14.82 -14.81
N THR A 50 8.26 -15.72 -13.94
CA THR A 50 8.34 -17.15 -14.21
C THR A 50 6.96 -17.77 -14.45
N ALA A 51 5.97 -17.41 -13.63
CA ALA A 51 4.59 -17.85 -13.81
C ALA A 51 3.99 -17.36 -15.13
N ARG A 52 4.27 -16.10 -15.54
CA ARG A 52 3.85 -15.55 -16.83
C ARG A 52 4.50 -16.30 -18.01
N VAL A 53 5.76 -16.68 -17.93
CA VAL A 53 6.43 -17.51 -18.94
C VAL A 53 5.77 -18.87 -19.05
N ALA A 54 5.44 -19.52 -17.93
CA ALA A 54 4.75 -20.80 -17.92
C ALA A 54 3.38 -20.71 -18.60
N ALA A 55 2.57 -19.71 -18.24
CA ALA A 55 1.26 -19.47 -18.86
C ALA A 55 1.35 -19.13 -20.37
N ALA A 56 2.37 -18.36 -20.78
CA ALA A 56 2.63 -18.07 -22.18
C ALA A 56 2.99 -19.35 -22.96
N LYS A 57 3.76 -20.26 -22.38
CA LYS A 57 4.12 -21.56 -22.99
C LYS A 57 2.88 -22.47 -23.14
N GLU A 58 2.03 -22.49 -22.14
CA GLU A 58 0.78 -23.28 -22.18
C GLU A 58 -0.18 -22.76 -23.24
N SER A 59 -0.34 -21.44 -23.35
CA SER A 59 -1.21 -20.81 -24.34
C SER A 59 -0.60 -20.70 -25.74
N GLY A 60 0.72 -20.85 -25.88
CA GLY A 60 1.46 -20.64 -27.14
C GLY A 60 1.54 -19.17 -27.59
N VAL A 61 1.08 -18.22 -26.76
CA VAL A 61 0.99 -16.80 -27.13
C VAL A 61 2.11 -16.01 -26.45
N LYS A 62 2.83 -15.18 -27.22
CA LYS A 62 3.84 -14.22 -26.73
C LYS A 62 4.98 -14.83 -25.87
N VAL A 63 5.36 -16.08 -26.10
CA VAL A 63 6.38 -16.80 -25.31
C VAL A 63 7.72 -16.05 -25.29
N LYS A 64 8.23 -15.61 -26.44
CA LYS A 64 9.49 -14.87 -26.54
C LYS A 64 9.47 -13.55 -25.79
N GLU A 65 8.34 -12.84 -25.83
CA GLU A 65 8.16 -11.57 -25.10
C GLU A 65 8.17 -11.81 -23.59
N ALA A 66 7.47 -12.83 -23.11
CA ALA A 66 7.46 -13.21 -21.70
C ALA A 66 8.84 -13.63 -21.18
N GLU A 67 9.58 -14.43 -21.98
CA GLU A 67 10.95 -14.85 -21.64
C GLU A 67 11.92 -13.66 -21.61
N ALA A 68 11.82 -12.73 -22.57
CA ALA A 68 12.63 -11.49 -22.59
C ALA A 68 12.33 -10.61 -21.37
N THR A 69 11.06 -10.43 -21.02
CA THR A 69 10.65 -9.67 -19.83
C THR A 69 11.18 -10.31 -18.54
N ALA A 70 11.08 -11.63 -18.42
CA ALA A 70 11.59 -12.35 -17.26
C ALA A 70 13.11 -12.22 -17.13
N ALA A 71 13.86 -12.33 -18.24
CA ALA A 71 15.30 -12.11 -18.25
C ALA A 71 15.68 -10.68 -17.84
N ALA A 72 14.97 -9.68 -18.36
CA ALA A 72 15.19 -8.28 -18.02
C ALA A 72 14.93 -8.01 -16.53
N LYS A 73 13.83 -8.51 -15.95
CA LYS A 73 13.53 -8.38 -14.51
C LYS A 73 14.60 -9.04 -13.64
N LYS A 74 15.03 -10.23 -14.02
CA LYS A 74 16.10 -10.94 -13.30
C LYS A 74 17.43 -10.14 -13.29
N THR A 75 17.83 -9.61 -14.44
CA THR A 75 19.03 -8.77 -14.54
C THR A 75 18.90 -7.48 -13.73
N PHE A 76 17.77 -6.82 -13.84
CA PHE A 76 17.47 -5.59 -13.10
C PHE A 76 17.61 -5.78 -11.56
N TRP A 77 17.01 -6.83 -11.00
CA TRP A 77 17.09 -7.08 -9.57
C TRP A 77 18.48 -7.58 -9.12
N ALA A 78 19.20 -8.27 -10.00
CA ALA A 78 20.61 -8.60 -9.73
C ALA A 78 21.50 -7.34 -9.64
N ASP A 79 21.23 -6.33 -10.49
CA ASP A 79 21.91 -5.04 -10.42
C ASP A 79 21.57 -4.30 -9.13
N VAL A 80 20.27 -4.26 -8.73
CA VAL A 80 19.85 -3.67 -7.46
C VAL A 80 20.55 -4.34 -6.28
N ALA A 81 20.60 -5.67 -6.25
CA ALA A 81 21.28 -6.43 -5.20
C ALA A 81 22.80 -6.16 -5.15
N ARG A 82 23.41 -5.89 -6.32
CA ARG A 82 24.82 -5.51 -6.41
C ARG A 82 25.07 -4.11 -5.86
N ILE A 83 24.26 -3.13 -6.28
CA ILE A 83 24.35 -1.74 -5.83
C ILE A 83 24.08 -1.62 -4.32
N SER A 84 23.15 -2.40 -3.79
CA SER A 84 22.77 -2.35 -2.36
C SER A 84 23.92 -2.74 -1.41
N LYS A 85 24.94 -3.48 -1.92
CA LYS A 85 26.16 -3.86 -1.17
C LYS A 85 27.25 -2.80 -1.21
N ILE A 86 27.13 -1.82 -2.08
CA ILE A 86 28.08 -0.71 -2.20
C ILE A 86 27.88 0.21 -0.99
N LYS A 87 28.99 0.57 -0.34
CA LYS A 87 28.98 1.58 0.72
C LYS A 87 28.91 2.96 0.06
N GLY A 88 27.76 3.64 0.19
CA GLY A 88 27.60 4.99 -0.31
C GLY A 88 28.24 6.04 0.59
N ASP A 89 28.71 7.13 0.00
CA ASP A 89 29.21 8.31 0.69
C ASP A 89 28.13 9.40 0.74
N VAL A 90 27.80 9.84 1.96
CA VAL A 90 26.69 10.79 2.20
C VAL A 90 26.99 12.18 1.62
N ALA A 91 28.25 12.64 1.71
CA ALA A 91 28.61 13.97 1.23
C ALA A 91 28.61 14.03 -0.31
N THR A 92 29.11 12.99 -0.98
CA THR A 92 29.03 12.85 -2.43
C THR A 92 27.57 12.70 -2.88
N GLY A 93 26.77 11.95 -2.12
CA GLY A 93 25.33 11.78 -2.36
C GLY A 93 24.53 13.09 -2.25
N GLU A 94 24.90 14.00 -1.34
CA GLU A 94 24.28 15.31 -1.23
C GLU A 94 24.50 16.14 -2.52
N ALA A 95 25.70 16.13 -3.06
CA ALA A 95 25.98 16.81 -4.33
C ALA A 95 25.17 16.20 -5.49
N GLY A 96 25.05 14.85 -5.54
CA GLY A 96 24.21 14.14 -6.52
C GLY A 96 22.72 14.43 -6.37
N PHE A 97 22.25 14.61 -5.14
CA PHE A 97 20.84 14.92 -4.83
C PHE A 97 20.38 16.27 -5.41
N ALA A 98 21.26 17.20 -5.69
CA ALA A 98 20.91 18.48 -6.30
C ALA A 98 20.12 18.31 -7.61
N MET A 99 20.37 17.23 -8.35
CA MET A 99 19.62 16.90 -9.58
C MET A 99 18.18 16.48 -9.27
N CYS A 100 17.93 15.80 -8.17
CA CYS A 100 16.60 15.36 -7.73
C CYS A 100 15.79 16.57 -7.23
N ALA A 101 16.43 17.50 -6.53
CA ALA A 101 15.80 18.67 -5.95
C ALA A 101 15.10 19.55 -6.99
N GLY A 102 15.56 19.54 -8.26
CA GLY A 102 14.93 20.29 -9.34
C GLY A 102 13.45 19.95 -9.58
N CYS A 103 13.05 18.69 -9.33
CA CYS A 103 11.67 18.24 -9.47
C CYS A 103 11.01 17.94 -8.11
N HIS A 104 11.80 17.50 -7.12
CA HIS A 104 11.33 17.07 -5.81
C HIS A 104 11.46 18.15 -4.73
N MET A 105 11.11 19.39 -5.07
CA MET A 105 11.14 20.56 -4.19
C MET A 105 9.76 20.91 -3.63
N ASP A 106 9.74 21.82 -2.65
CA ASP A 106 8.48 22.41 -2.18
C ASP A 106 7.81 23.20 -3.32
N GLY A 107 6.52 22.99 -3.48
CA GLY A 107 5.74 23.63 -4.54
C GLY A 107 6.00 23.07 -5.94
N ALA A 108 6.57 21.85 -6.04
CA ALA A 108 6.72 21.15 -7.30
C ALA A 108 5.38 21.06 -8.05
N VAL A 109 5.41 21.30 -9.36
CA VAL A 109 4.23 21.22 -10.23
C VAL A 109 4.12 19.84 -10.86
N ASN A 110 2.91 19.46 -11.26
CA ASN A 110 2.66 18.23 -11.98
C ASN A 110 3.28 18.31 -13.39
N MET A 111 4.36 17.56 -13.63
CA MET A 111 5.08 17.54 -14.90
C MET A 111 4.86 16.26 -15.72
N GLY A 112 4.09 15.30 -15.21
CA GLY A 112 3.94 14.01 -15.87
C GLY A 112 2.74 13.20 -15.39
N GLY A 113 1.74 13.84 -14.82
CA GLY A 113 0.50 13.22 -14.38
C GLY A 113 0.32 13.12 -12.88
N VAL A 114 1.39 13.26 -12.10
CA VAL A 114 1.35 13.25 -10.62
C VAL A 114 2.37 14.23 -10.09
N ILE A 115 2.02 14.99 -9.06
CA ILE A 115 2.95 15.89 -8.38
C ILE A 115 4.09 15.08 -7.76
N PRO A 116 5.37 15.42 -8.02
CA PRO A 116 6.51 14.73 -7.41
C PRO A 116 6.48 14.81 -5.88
N PRO A 117 6.82 13.74 -5.15
CA PRO A 117 6.88 13.78 -3.68
C PRO A 117 8.08 14.58 -3.21
N LYS A 118 7.97 15.20 -2.03
CA LYS A 118 9.13 15.67 -1.29
C LYS A 118 10.01 14.49 -0.88
N LEU A 119 11.32 14.65 -0.91
CA LEU A 119 12.27 13.59 -0.56
C LEU A 119 12.91 13.78 0.82
N ASP A 120 12.41 14.72 1.64
CA ASP A 120 12.99 15.03 2.94
C ASP A 120 12.95 13.86 3.93
N ASN A 121 11.98 12.98 3.79
CA ASN A 121 11.77 11.82 4.63
C ASN A 121 11.90 10.49 3.87
N ALA A 122 12.46 10.52 2.66
CA ALA A 122 12.48 9.34 1.79
C ALA A 122 13.17 8.14 2.44
N GLY A 123 14.30 8.34 3.13
CA GLY A 123 15.01 7.27 3.80
C GLY A 123 14.33 6.68 5.04
N ALA A 124 13.38 7.42 5.65
CA ALA A 124 12.57 6.92 6.75
C ALA A 124 11.32 6.17 6.29
N LEU A 125 10.80 6.51 5.10
CA LEU A 125 9.55 5.97 4.59
C LEU A 125 9.73 4.79 3.64
N TYR A 126 10.78 4.82 2.81
CA TYR A 126 10.94 3.87 1.72
C TYR A 126 12.09 2.88 1.97
N ASP A 127 11.93 1.67 1.46
CA ASP A 127 12.96 0.65 1.52
C ASP A 127 14.21 1.05 0.70
N LYS A 128 15.40 0.73 1.20
CA LYS A 128 16.67 1.05 0.55
C LYS A 128 16.77 0.47 -0.86
N ASN A 129 16.43 -0.82 -1.01
CA ASN A 129 16.53 -1.49 -2.30
C ASN A 129 15.53 -0.94 -3.30
N TYR A 130 14.33 -0.55 -2.80
CA TYR A 130 13.36 0.13 -3.64
C TYR A 130 13.87 1.50 -4.12
N LEU A 131 14.51 2.29 -3.27
CA LEU A 131 15.11 3.57 -3.69
C LEU A 131 16.18 3.38 -4.77
N ILE A 132 17.05 2.37 -4.62
CA ILE A 132 18.03 2.00 -5.63
C ILE A 132 17.32 1.59 -6.94
N ALA A 133 16.34 0.71 -6.83
CA ALA A 133 15.56 0.22 -7.96
C ALA A 133 14.86 1.37 -8.70
N LEU A 134 14.28 2.32 -7.96
CA LEU A 134 13.54 3.45 -8.52
C LEU A 134 14.47 4.38 -9.32
N ILE A 135 15.68 4.64 -8.84
CA ILE A 135 16.67 5.43 -9.56
C ILE A 135 17.16 4.67 -10.80
N LYS A 136 17.36 3.37 -10.71
CA LYS A 136 17.86 2.54 -11.80
C LYS A 136 16.85 2.38 -12.94
N ASN A 137 15.62 2.04 -12.62
CA ASN A 137 14.50 1.94 -13.58
C ASN A 137 13.15 2.10 -12.84
N PRO A 138 12.55 3.30 -12.87
CA PRO A 138 11.35 3.59 -12.09
C PRO A 138 10.13 2.75 -12.50
N ALA A 139 9.98 2.43 -13.79
CA ALA A 139 8.86 1.64 -14.28
C ALA A 139 8.93 0.18 -13.77
N MET A 140 10.12 -0.41 -13.79
CA MET A 140 10.34 -1.77 -13.28
C MET A 140 10.25 -1.83 -11.75
N ALA A 141 10.83 -0.85 -11.04
CA ALA A 141 10.77 -0.77 -9.59
C ALA A 141 9.33 -0.70 -9.07
N SER A 142 8.51 0.12 -9.73
CA SER A 142 7.10 0.32 -9.40
C SER A 142 6.18 -0.79 -9.95
N ASN A 143 6.73 -1.78 -10.64
CA ASN A 143 6.02 -2.90 -11.28
C ASN A 143 4.88 -2.44 -12.22
N VAL A 144 5.10 -1.35 -12.95
CA VAL A 144 4.16 -0.78 -13.94
C VAL A 144 4.80 -0.65 -15.33
N ASP A 145 5.86 -1.42 -15.58
CA ASP A 145 6.57 -1.47 -16.87
C ASP A 145 5.63 -1.82 -18.04
N HIS A 146 4.59 -2.65 -17.79
CA HIS A 146 3.55 -2.99 -18.77
C HIS A 146 2.73 -1.77 -19.24
N LYS A 147 2.75 -0.66 -18.51
CA LYS A 147 2.01 0.58 -18.84
C LYS A 147 2.74 1.43 -19.90
N TYR A 148 4.02 1.24 -20.06
CA TYR A 148 4.85 2.06 -20.94
C TYR A 148 5.37 1.24 -22.12
N ALA A 149 5.23 1.79 -23.33
CA ALA A 149 5.85 1.20 -24.52
C ALA A 149 7.39 1.26 -24.42
N ASP A 150 7.92 2.33 -23.81
CA ASP A 150 9.31 2.52 -23.45
C ASP A 150 9.37 3.04 -22.02
N THR A 151 10.25 2.45 -21.19
CA THR A 151 10.44 2.85 -19.78
C THR A 151 10.87 4.30 -19.62
N MET A 152 11.49 4.89 -20.64
CA MET A 152 11.82 6.32 -20.71
C MET A 152 10.61 7.24 -20.71
N MET A 153 9.42 6.72 -21.05
CA MET A 153 8.16 7.48 -20.98
C MET A 153 7.64 7.64 -19.55
N HIS A 154 8.21 6.92 -18.58
CA HIS A 154 7.92 7.18 -17.17
C HIS A 154 8.41 8.59 -16.78
N PRO A 155 7.70 9.38 -15.94
CA PRO A 155 8.14 10.73 -15.54
C PRO A 155 9.57 10.82 -15.00
N MET A 156 10.04 9.76 -14.34
CA MET A 156 11.42 9.61 -13.88
C MET A 156 12.30 8.76 -14.83
N GLY A 157 11.86 8.44 -16.04
CA GLY A 157 12.55 7.50 -16.92
C GLY A 157 13.98 7.91 -17.27
N SER A 158 14.23 9.22 -17.40
CA SER A 158 15.57 9.74 -17.71
C SER A 158 16.52 9.79 -16.51
N VAL A 159 16.05 9.56 -15.30
CA VAL A 159 16.86 9.73 -14.06
C VAL A 159 18.08 8.81 -14.06
N SER A 160 17.94 7.56 -14.50
CA SER A 160 19.05 6.62 -14.54
C SER A 160 20.23 7.10 -15.39
N SER A 161 19.97 7.85 -16.45
CA SER A 161 21.03 8.39 -17.32
C SER A 161 21.81 9.54 -16.69
N MET A 162 21.33 10.09 -15.58
CA MET A 162 22.02 11.15 -14.84
C MET A 162 23.10 10.61 -13.90
N PHE A 163 23.10 9.30 -13.63
CA PHE A 163 24.05 8.63 -12.76
C PHE A 163 25.04 7.82 -13.60
N PRO A 164 26.34 8.19 -13.60
CA PRO A 164 27.33 7.58 -14.49
C PRO A 164 27.66 6.13 -14.11
N ASP A 165 27.51 5.76 -12.83
CA ASP A 165 27.89 4.46 -12.30
C ASP A 165 27.03 4.05 -11.08
N ASP A 166 27.24 2.83 -10.63
CA ASP A 166 26.54 2.26 -9.48
C ASP A 166 26.92 2.94 -8.15
N GLN A 167 28.14 3.46 -8.03
CA GLN A 167 28.60 4.16 -6.84
C GLN A 167 27.79 5.45 -6.64
N SER A 168 27.56 6.22 -7.69
CA SER A 168 26.77 7.46 -7.62
C SER A 168 25.33 7.23 -7.19
N ILE A 169 24.71 6.10 -7.59
CA ILE A 169 23.38 5.69 -7.11
C ILE A 169 23.45 5.35 -5.62
N ALA A 170 24.46 4.57 -5.20
CA ALA A 170 24.63 4.20 -3.79
C ALA A 170 24.84 5.42 -2.90
N ASP A 171 25.61 6.43 -3.37
CA ASP A 171 25.89 7.66 -2.65
C ASP A 171 24.60 8.49 -2.43
N VAL A 172 23.79 8.70 -3.48
CA VAL A 172 22.52 9.43 -3.35
C VAL A 172 21.54 8.69 -2.44
N VAL A 173 21.46 7.37 -2.50
CA VAL A 173 20.61 6.59 -1.60
C VAL A 173 21.12 6.68 -0.16
N ALA A 174 22.43 6.65 0.07
CA ALA A 174 23.00 6.86 1.40
C ALA A 174 22.66 8.25 1.95
N PHE A 175 22.71 9.28 1.13
CA PHE A 175 22.28 10.63 1.52
C PHE A 175 20.79 10.66 1.86
N LEU A 176 19.92 10.09 1.02
CA LEU A 176 18.47 10.04 1.29
C LEU A 176 18.16 9.32 2.61
N GLN A 177 18.89 8.25 2.93
CA GLN A 177 18.72 7.54 4.20
C GLN A 177 19.26 8.33 5.41
N ALA A 178 20.30 9.13 5.22
CA ALA A 178 20.87 9.97 6.27
C ALA A 178 20.08 11.28 6.48
N LYS A 179 19.38 11.75 5.42
CA LYS A 179 18.58 12.98 5.46
C LYS A 179 17.38 12.80 6.36
N LYS A 180 17.34 13.59 7.45
CA LYS A 180 16.23 13.59 8.40
C LYS A 180 15.72 15.02 8.54
N SER A 181 14.48 15.24 8.20
CA SER A 181 13.78 16.52 8.38
C SER A 181 12.91 16.58 9.65
N GLY A 182 13.24 15.76 10.65
CA GLY A 182 12.48 15.64 11.90
C GLY A 182 11.81 14.27 12.05
N GLU A 183 10.85 14.19 12.98
CA GLU A 183 10.01 13.00 13.14
C GLU A 183 8.92 12.97 12.09
N VAL A 184 8.86 11.89 11.32
CA VAL A 184 7.83 11.69 10.29
C VAL A 184 6.51 11.32 10.96
N THR A 185 5.51 12.18 10.84
CA THR A 185 4.17 11.89 11.35
C THR A 185 3.43 10.87 10.47
N ASN A 186 2.37 10.26 11.02
CA ASN A 186 1.51 9.36 10.25
C ASN A 186 0.87 10.06 9.04
N LYS A 187 0.52 11.34 9.21
CA LYS A 187 -0.02 12.17 8.13
C LYS A 187 1.02 12.42 7.04
N ASP A 188 2.26 12.78 7.41
CA ASP A 188 3.33 13.01 6.43
C ASP A 188 3.61 11.75 5.60
N ALA A 189 3.60 10.58 6.24
CA ALA A 189 3.75 9.31 5.54
C ALA A 189 2.64 9.08 4.51
N PHE A 190 1.38 9.35 4.87
CA PHE A 190 0.25 9.26 3.96
C PHE A 190 0.37 10.27 2.81
N ASP A 191 0.62 11.54 3.11
CA ASP A 191 0.69 12.61 2.12
C ASP A 191 1.79 12.34 1.08
N GLN A 192 2.96 11.85 1.52
CA GLN A 192 4.08 11.56 0.64
C GLN A 192 3.90 10.29 -0.19
N ALA A 193 3.34 9.23 0.39
CA ALA A 193 3.21 7.94 -0.27
C ALA A 193 1.90 7.81 -1.08
N CYS A 194 0.78 8.28 -0.56
CA CYS A 194 -0.57 8.02 -1.08
C CYS A 194 -1.29 9.27 -1.56
N GLY A 195 -1.14 10.39 -0.84
CA GLY A 195 -1.93 11.63 -0.99
C GLY A 195 -1.83 12.29 -2.36
N ARG A 196 -0.76 12.00 -3.11
CA ARG A 196 -0.56 12.53 -4.47
C ARG A 196 -1.55 11.98 -5.50
N CYS A 197 -2.05 10.77 -5.27
CA CYS A 197 -2.99 10.10 -6.15
C CYS A 197 -4.36 9.93 -5.50
N HIS A 198 -4.39 9.68 -4.20
CA HIS A 198 -5.60 9.40 -3.46
C HIS A 198 -6.04 10.59 -2.60
N ALA A 199 -7.31 10.94 -2.70
CA ALA A 199 -7.93 11.86 -1.77
C ALA A 199 -8.31 11.15 -0.47
N MET A 200 -8.45 11.91 0.61
CA MET A 200 -9.01 11.47 1.88
C MET A 200 -10.01 12.50 2.38
N ARG A 201 -11.25 12.38 1.91
CA ARG A 201 -12.30 13.39 2.15
C ARG A 201 -12.64 13.59 3.62
N TYR A 202 -12.55 12.54 4.43
CA TYR A 202 -12.77 12.65 5.88
C TYR A 202 -11.73 13.54 6.57
N ALA A 203 -10.50 13.55 6.08
CA ALA A 203 -9.45 14.46 6.52
C ALA A 203 -9.46 15.81 5.79
N LYS A 204 -10.38 16.03 4.85
CA LYS A 204 -10.42 17.19 3.94
C LYS A 204 -9.14 17.36 3.12
N THR A 205 -8.53 16.24 2.74
CA THR A 205 -7.30 16.21 1.94
C THR A 205 -7.62 15.76 0.52
N SER A 206 -7.08 16.46 -0.45
CA SER A 206 -7.14 16.13 -1.89
C SER A 206 -5.74 15.86 -2.43
N GLN A 207 -5.62 15.64 -3.75
CA GLN A 207 -4.32 15.51 -4.44
C GLN A 207 -3.45 16.79 -4.34
N LEU A 208 -4.07 17.93 -4.03
CA LEU A 208 -3.37 19.20 -3.76
C LEU A 208 -2.96 19.37 -2.28
N GLY A 209 -3.18 18.36 -1.44
CA GLY A 209 -2.98 18.42 0.01
C GLY A 209 -4.21 18.87 0.77
N ASP A 210 -3.99 19.45 1.96
CA ASP A 210 -5.07 19.89 2.85
C ASP A 210 -5.91 21.01 2.23
N THR A 211 -7.22 20.90 2.38
CA THR A 211 -8.15 21.94 1.92
C THR A 211 -8.05 23.16 2.83
N PRO A 212 -7.65 24.33 2.32
CA PRO A 212 -7.62 25.57 3.10
C PRO A 212 -9.01 25.98 3.59
N THR A 213 -9.03 26.80 4.65
CA THR A 213 -10.24 27.50 5.06
C THR A 213 -10.41 28.78 4.23
N PHE A 214 -11.58 28.95 3.63
CA PHE A 214 -11.86 30.09 2.76
C PHE A 214 -12.80 31.08 3.46
N LYS A 215 -12.51 32.36 3.33
CA LYS A 215 -13.39 33.44 3.81
C LYS A 215 -14.61 33.62 2.91
N TYR A 216 -14.45 33.43 1.60
CA TYR A 216 -15.49 33.64 0.61
C TYR A 216 -15.78 32.35 -0.18
N LYS A 217 -17.06 32.13 -0.45
CA LYS A 217 -17.53 30.98 -1.23
C LYS A 217 -16.93 30.91 -2.64
N LYS A 218 -16.64 32.04 -3.23
CA LYS A 218 -15.97 32.16 -4.52
C LYS A 218 -14.60 31.49 -4.52
N ASP A 219 -13.80 31.73 -3.47
CA ASP A 219 -12.43 31.20 -3.38
C ASP A 219 -12.47 29.68 -3.15
N GLU A 220 -13.42 29.21 -2.35
CA GLU A 220 -13.68 27.78 -2.17
C GLU A 220 -14.01 27.09 -3.51
N LEU A 221 -14.94 27.69 -4.29
CA LEU A 221 -15.28 27.16 -5.61
C LEU A 221 -14.11 27.15 -6.58
N SER A 222 -13.31 28.22 -6.58
CA SER A 222 -12.10 28.30 -7.40
C SER A 222 -11.08 27.21 -7.01
N TYR A 223 -10.95 26.90 -5.73
CA TYR A 223 -10.09 25.81 -5.26
C TYR A 223 -10.65 24.45 -5.65
N GLN A 224 -11.96 24.24 -5.58
CA GLN A 224 -12.59 22.99 -6.05
C GLN A 224 -12.35 22.75 -7.54
N VAL A 225 -12.38 23.82 -8.38
CA VAL A 225 -12.03 23.69 -9.80
C VAL A 225 -10.58 23.20 -9.97
N LYS A 226 -9.62 23.77 -9.22
CA LYS A 226 -8.23 23.30 -9.25
C LYS A 226 -8.08 21.84 -8.84
N ILE A 227 -8.84 21.38 -7.85
CA ILE A 227 -8.85 19.95 -7.46
C ILE A 227 -9.33 19.09 -8.65
N LEU A 228 -10.39 19.50 -9.34
CA LEU A 228 -10.91 18.75 -10.50
C LEU A 228 -9.90 18.74 -11.66
N GLU A 229 -9.23 19.84 -11.93
CA GLU A 229 -8.16 19.92 -12.94
C GLU A 229 -7.02 18.94 -12.60
N GLU A 230 -6.56 18.90 -11.35
CA GLU A 230 -5.53 17.94 -10.92
C GLU A 230 -6.01 16.49 -11.00
N GLN A 231 -7.27 16.23 -10.61
CA GLN A 231 -7.87 14.89 -10.74
C GLN A 231 -7.96 14.43 -12.19
N ASP A 232 -8.24 15.33 -13.12
CA ASP A 232 -8.25 15.01 -14.56
C ASP A 232 -6.84 14.67 -15.07
N LEU A 233 -5.79 15.37 -14.61
CA LEU A 233 -4.40 15.01 -14.92
C LEU A 233 -4.03 13.63 -14.38
N VAL A 234 -4.33 13.37 -13.12
CA VAL A 234 -4.11 12.06 -12.48
C VAL A 234 -4.90 10.96 -13.21
N LYS A 235 -6.16 11.22 -13.56
CA LYS A 235 -7.00 10.29 -14.30
C LYS A 235 -6.44 10.01 -15.70
N ALA A 236 -5.97 11.02 -16.41
CA ALA A 236 -5.34 10.85 -17.72
C ALA A 236 -4.09 9.96 -17.63
N TYR A 237 -3.26 10.19 -16.61
CA TYR A 237 -2.04 9.41 -16.38
C TYR A 237 -2.31 7.98 -15.93
N MET A 238 -3.27 7.78 -14.99
CA MET A 238 -3.58 6.46 -14.40
C MET A 238 -4.59 5.65 -15.23
N GLY A 239 -5.28 6.27 -16.20
CA GLY A 239 -6.40 5.66 -16.94
C GLY A 239 -7.74 5.76 -16.24
N LYS A 240 -7.76 5.93 -14.92
CA LYS A 240 -8.94 6.24 -14.09
C LYS A 240 -8.53 6.96 -12.84
N LEU A 241 -9.46 7.70 -12.23
CA LEU A 241 -9.21 8.36 -10.96
C LEU A 241 -9.02 7.31 -9.84
N PRO A 242 -7.93 7.37 -9.07
CA PRO A 242 -7.75 6.55 -7.88
C PRO A 242 -8.87 6.78 -6.86
N PRO A 243 -9.30 5.72 -6.14
CA PRO A 243 -10.39 5.84 -5.17
C PRO A 243 -10.00 6.71 -3.96
N ASP A 244 -11.00 7.33 -3.35
CA ASP A 244 -10.87 7.98 -2.06
C ASP A 244 -10.59 6.93 -0.95
N LEU A 245 -9.63 7.18 -0.08
CA LEU A 245 -9.20 6.24 0.94
C LEU A 245 -9.90 6.40 2.30
N SER A 246 -10.83 7.32 2.45
CA SER A 246 -11.51 7.62 3.73
C SER A 246 -12.15 6.40 4.40
N MET A 247 -12.60 5.43 3.62
CA MET A 247 -13.29 4.22 4.12
C MET A 247 -12.52 2.93 3.89
N ILE A 248 -11.33 3.00 3.31
CA ILE A 248 -10.64 1.80 2.81
C ILE A 248 -10.30 0.83 3.94
N ILE A 249 -9.84 1.34 5.09
CA ILE A 249 -9.43 0.53 6.24
C ILE A 249 -10.61 -0.25 6.87
N ARG A 250 -11.85 0.23 6.68
CA ARG A 250 -13.07 -0.48 7.10
C ARG A 250 -13.59 -1.43 6.04
N ALA A 251 -13.32 -1.12 4.77
CA ALA A 251 -13.82 -1.89 3.64
C ALA A 251 -12.95 -3.11 3.32
N ARG A 252 -11.68 -3.07 3.72
CA ARG A 252 -10.69 -4.13 3.45
C ARG A 252 -9.97 -4.53 4.74
N GLY A 253 -9.61 -5.80 4.84
CA GLY A 253 -8.78 -6.29 5.95
C GLY A 253 -7.36 -5.70 5.90
N GLU A 254 -6.73 -5.58 7.06
CA GLU A 254 -5.37 -5.02 7.19
C GLU A 254 -4.36 -5.78 6.31
N HIS A 255 -4.42 -7.10 6.33
CA HIS A 255 -3.57 -7.95 5.51
C HIS A 255 -3.70 -7.69 4.00
N PHE A 256 -4.95 -7.53 3.50
CA PHE A 256 -5.16 -7.19 2.09
C PHE A 256 -4.55 -5.82 1.76
N MET A 257 -4.69 -4.84 2.65
CA MET A 257 -4.15 -3.50 2.44
C MET A 257 -2.62 -3.51 2.37
N GLU A 258 -1.97 -4.24 3.26
CA GLU A 258 -0.51 -4.39 3.28
C GLU A 258 0.00 -5.00 1.97
N THR A 259 -0.49 -6.18 1.64
CA THR A 259 -0.07 -6.88 0.41
C THR A 259 -0.41 -6.13 -0.87
N PHE A 260 -1.53 -5.38 -0.88
CA PHE A 260 -1.88 -4.55 -2.02
C PHE A 260 -0.96 -3.35 -2.19
N VAL A 261 -0.51 -2.70 -1.10
CA VAL A 261 0.42 -1.58 -1.16
C VAL A 261 1.83 -2.04 -1.54
N GLU A 262 2.26 -3.19 -1.02
CA GLU A 262 3.57 -3.78 -1.29
C GLU A 262 3.72 -4.27 -2.73
N ASN A 263 2.70 -4.96 -3.25
CA ASN A 263 2.70 -5.45 -4.64
C ASN A 263 1.30 -5.45 -5.26
N PRO A 264 0.80 -4.32 -5.75
CA PRO A 264 -0.54 -4.20 -6.31
C PRO A 264 -0.82 -5.19 -7.45
N GLN A 265 0.19 -5.50 -8.27
CA GLN A 265 0.05 -6.41 -9.41
C GLN A 265 -0.25 -7.86 -8.99
N SER A 266 0.18 -8.30 -7.80
CA SER A 266 -0.11 -9.64 -7.29
C SER A 266 -1.59 -9.82 -6.96
N GLN A 267 -2.26 -8.75 -6.54
CA GLN A 267 -3.67 -8.76 -6.15
C GLN A 267 -4.60 -8.38 -7.31
N LEU A 268 -4.15 -7.48 -8.17
CA LEU A 268 -4.92 -6.97 -9.30
C LEU A 268 -4.00 -6.80 -10.52
N ALA A 269 -3.83 -7.87 -11.28
CA ALA A 269 -3.00 -7.86 -12.47
C ALA A 269 -3.45 -6.80 -13.49
N GLY A 270 -2.51 -6.02 -13.99
CA GLY A 270 -2.77 -4.92 -14.93
C GLY A 270 -3.27 -3.62 -14.26
N THR A 271 -3.27 -3.53 -12.92
CA THR A 271 -3.60 -2.27 -12.24
C THR A 271 -2.58 -1.18 -12.58
N SER A 272 -3.05 0.06 -12.71
CA SER A 272 -2.18 1.23 -12.86
C SER A 272 -1.59 1.71 -11.53
N MET A 273 -2.03 1.19 -10.38
CA MET A 273 -1.44 1.53 -9.09
C MET A 273 0.00 1.03 -9.04
N PRO A 274 0.98 1.92 -8.85
CA PRO A 274 2.38 1.51 -8.73
C PRO A 274 2.63 0.88 -7.37
N ARG A 275 3.63 0.03 -7.29
CA ARG A 275 4.28 -0.33 -6.05
C ARG A 275 4.89 0.94 -5.45
N VAL A 276 4.60 1.23 -4.19
CA VAL A 276 5.01 2.50 -3.55
C VAL A 276 6.39 2.40 -2.91
N GLY A 277 6.83 1.19 -2.54
CA GLY A 277 8.15 0.95 -1.98
C GLY A 277 8.31 1.35 -0.52
N LEU A 278 7.23 1.42 0.23
CA LEU A 278 7.28 1.71 1.66
C LEU A 278 8.08 0.63 2.41
N SER A 279 8.90 1.08 3.36
CA SER A 279 9.43 0.20 4.40
C SER A 279 8.28 -0.27 5.30
N HIS A 280 8.53 -1.31 6.11
CA HIS A 280 7.54 -1.76 7.08
C HIS A 280 7.09 -0.62 8.02
N ASP A 281 8.03 0.14 8.58
CA ASP A 281 7.73 1.29 9.45
C ASP A 281 6.96 2.39 8.71
N GLY A 282 7.30 2.63 7.43
CA GLY A 282 6.59 3.57 6.57
C GLY A 282 5.14 3.15 6.34
N TYR A 283 4.91 1.85 6.08
CA TYR A 283 3.56 1.31 5.94
C TYR A 283 2.75 1.39 7.24
N GLU A 284 3.35 1.04 8.39
CA GLU A 284 2.66 1.13 9.69
C GLU A 284 2.19 2.57 10.00
N LYS A 285 2.98 3.59 9.65
CA LYS A 285 2.57 5.00 9.76
C LYS A 285 1.37 5.33 8.85
N VAL A 286 1.39 4.89 7.59
CA VAL A 286 0.27 5.07 6.67
C VAL A 286 -0.98 4.37 7.19
N LYS A 287 -0.87 3.11 7.64
CA LYS A 287 -1.97 2.33 8.23
C LYS A 287 -2.56 3.02 9.46
N ALA A 288 -1.70 3.55 10.34
CA ALA A 288 -2.13 4.28 11.53
C ALA A 288 -2.95 5.52 11.14
N TYR A 289 -2.51 6.31 10.16
CA TYR A 289 -3.27 7.46 9.66
C TYR A 289 -4.61 7.06 9.04
N LEU A 290 -4.62 6.02 8.19
CA LEU A 290 -5.85 5.51 7.60
C LEU A 290 -6.85 5.04 8.67
N THR A 291 -6.36 4.42 9.75
CA THR A 291 -7.19 3.96 10.88
C THR A 291 -7.71 5.16 11.69
N GLU A 292 -6.86 6.11 12.01
CA GLU A 292 -7.24 7.31 12.76
C GLU A 292 -8.38 8.08 12.08
N ILE A 293 -8.28 8.27 10.77
CA ILE A 293 -9.27 9.04 10.02
C ILE A 293 -10.45 8.17 9.57
N GLY A 294 -10.19 6.96 9.07
CA GLY A 294 -11.22 6.10 8.47
C GLY A 294 -12.01 5.28 9.48
N ASP A 295 -11.42 4.96 10.63
CA ASP A 295 -12.03 4.14 11.67
C ASP A 295 -11.69 4.58 13.10
N PRO A 296 -12.00 5.83 13.48
CA PRO A 296 -11.66 6.37 14.80
C PRO A 296 -12.32 5.60 15.97
N SER A 297 -13.37 4.84 15.68
CA SER A 297 -14.07 4.02 16.68
C SER A 297 -13.46 2.64 16.89
N LYS A 298 -12.47 2.22 16.11
CA LYS A 298 -11.86 0.88 16.19
C LYS A 298 -11.37 0.55 17.61
N PRO A 299 -10.57 1.39 18.29
CA PRO A 299 -10.09 1.08 19.64
C PRO A 299 -11.22 0.90 20.66
N ALA A 300 -12.27 1.73 20.55
CA ALA A 300 -13.44 1.63 21.45
C ALA A 300 -14.24 0.34 21.23
N ARG A 301 -14.41 -0.05 19.95
CA ARG A 301 -15.13 -1.32 19.62
C ARG A 301 -14.35 -2.54 20.08
N GLU A 302 -13.06 -2.57 19.91
CA GLU A 302 -12.19 -3.66 20.36
C GLU A 302 -12.19 -3.78 21.88
N ALA A 303 -12.13 -2.67 22.59
CA ALA A 303 -12.18 -2.64 24.06
C ALA A 303 -13.54 -3.11 24.63
N ILE A 304 -14.65 -2.81 23.95
CA ILE A 304 -16.00 -3.17 24.43
C ILE A 304 -16.39 -4.61 24.05
N GLY A 305 -15.76 -5.19 23.04
CA GLY A 305 -16.10 -6.53 22.51
C GLY A 305 -16.23 -7.62 23.58
N PRO A 306 -15.25 -7.83 24.46
CA PRO A 306 -15.31 -8.82 25.53
C PRO A 306 -16.48 -8.61 26.50
N TRP A 307 -16.80 -7.35 26.80
CA TRP A 307 -17.92 -7.00 27.69
C TRP A 307 -19.28 -7.31 27.07
N VAL A 308 -19.43 -7.07 25.76
CA VAL A 308 -20.64 -7.44 25.01
C VAL A 308 -20.82 -8.95 25.00
N LEU A 309 -19.76 -9.73 24.78
CA LEU A 309 -19.84 -11.20 24.88
C LEU A 309 -20.23 -11.65 26.27
N LEU A 310 -19.63 -11.09 27.31
CA LEU A 310 -19.98 -11.39 28.71
C LEU A 310 -21.46 -11.08 29.00
N PHE A 311 -21.95 -9.94 28.52
CA PHE A 311 -23.37 -9.58 28.65
C PHE A 311 -24.27 -10.63 28.02
N PHE A 312 -23.99 -11.10 26.82
CA PHE A 312 -24.79 -12.10 26.14
C PHE A 312 -24.72 -13.47 26.84
N VAL A 313 -23.58 -13.85 27.42
CA VAL A 313 -23.47 -15.07 28.24
C VAL A 313 -24.40 -14.98 29.47
N ILE A 314 -24.31 -13.88 30.24
CA ILE A 314 -25.15 -13.65 31.42
C ILE A 314 -26.63 -13.64 31.01
N PHE A 315 -26.98 -12.92 29.97
CA PHE A 315 -28.35 -12.83 29.47
C PHE A 315 -28.90 -14.21 29.05
N THR A 316 -28.09 -15.01 28.40
CA THR A 316 -28.47 -16.38 28.00
C THR A 316 -28.78 -17.25 29.22
N VAL A 317 -27.96 -17.17 30.26
CA VAL A 317 -28.21 -17.90 31.51
C VAL A 317 -29.51 -17.44 32.17
N LEU A 318 -29.72 -16.11 32.27
CA LEU A 318 -30.94 -15.55 32.83
C LEU A 318 -32.18 -15.91 32.01
N ALA A 319 -32.11 -15.86 30.71
CA ALA A 319 -33.19 -16.26 29.81
C ALA A 319 -33.52 -17.77 29.94
N TYR A 320 -32.51 -18.61 30.08
CA TYR A 320 -32.69 -20.04 30.33
C TYR A 320 -33.37 -20.30 31.68
N LEU A 321 -32.93 -19.63 32.75
CA LEU A 321 -33.56 -19.78 34.09
C LEU A 321 -35.01 -19.29 34.08
N TRP A 322 -35.28 -18.15 33.41
CA TRP A 322 -36.64 -17.62 33.21
C TRP A 322 -37.51 -18.60 32.42
N LYS A 323 -37.00 -19.13 31.31
CA LYS A 323 -37.70 -20.16 30.54
C LYS A 323 -38.01 -21.38 31.41
N LYS A 324 -37.02 -21.90 32.15
CA LYS A 324 -37.19 -23.06 33.04
C LYS A 324 -38.31 -22.83 34.08
N GLU A 325 -38.35 -21.62 34.66
CA GLU A 325 -39.38 -21.26 35.66
C GLU A 325 -40.78 -21.18 35.02
N LYS A 326 -40.90 -20.49 33.87
CA LYS A 326 -42.18 -20.30 33.19
C LYS A 326 -42.78 -21.57 32.60
N TRP A 327 -41.95 -22.53 32.24
CA TRP A 327 -42.41 -23.80 31.63
C TRP A 327 -42.44 -24.96 32.62
N ARG A 328 -42.17 -24.69 33.90
CA ARG A 328 -42.17 -25.72 34.93
C ARG A 328 -43.52 -26.41 35.10
N ASP A 329 -44.61 -25.65 34.96
CA ASP A 329 -45.98 -26.09 35.25
C ASP A 329 -46.74 -26.49 33.94
N HIS A 330 -46.04 -26.57 32.82
CA HIS A 330 -46.63 -26.93 31.52
C HIS A 330 -46.20 -28.35 31.03
N HIS A 331 -45.61 -29.15 31.90
CA HIS A 331 -45.24 -30.53 31.60
C HIS A 331 -45.86 -31.50 32.62
#